data_7d5d540bf2a600d652acb3b2ce2d31fe
#
_entry.id   7d5d540bf2a600d652acb3b2ce2d31fe
#
_cell.length_a   1.000
_cell.length_b   1.000
_cell.length_c   1.000
_cell.angle_alpha   90.00
_cell.angle_beta   90.00
_cell.angle_gamma   90.00
#
_symmetry.space_group_name_H-M   'P 1'
#
loop_
_entity.id
_entity.type
_entity.pdbx_description
1 polymer ?
#
loop_
_entity_poly.entity_id
_entity_poly.type
_entity_poly.pdbx_seq_one_letter_code
_entity_poly.pdbx_strand_id
1 'polypeptide(L)'
;MIIEISKKFISDLLAMAAENPRLRQNYDMRTSPEDNSQRMLNALLPGTVVPIHRHPHSTENVLLMQGKLVEILYEEDRLGGGLERGMDAQDVTNGHRLKESACIVLDPSASSFGCIVPAGVWHTVEVLEPSVIYEAKDGKYGEDGSEVF
;
A
#
# COMPACT_ATOMS: atom_id res chain seq x y z
N MET A 1 0.81 -28.39 6.91
CA MET A 1 -0.41 -28.15 6.08
C MET A 1 -0.06 -27.27 4.90
N ILE A 2 -0.53 -27.61 3.72
CA ILE A 2 -0.39 -26.78 2.52
C ILE A 2 -1.64 -25.92 2.41
N ILE A 3 -1.46 -24.60 2.21
CA ILE A 3 -2.55 -23.65 1.97
C ILE A 3 -2.47 -23.23 0.50
N GLU A 4 -3.52 -23.52 -0.25
CA GLU A 4 -3.64 -23.08 -1.63
C GLU A 4 -4.25 -21.67 -1.69
N ILE A 5 -3.56 -20.78 -2.38
CA ILE A 5 -4.10 -19.44 -2.68
C ILE A 5 -4.91 -19.56 -3.98
N SER A 6 -6.14 -20.02 -3.83
CA SER A 6 -7.05 -20.28 -4.93
C SER A 6 -7.97 -19.08 -5.21
N LYS A 7 -8.74 -19.14 -6.28
CA LYS A 7 -9.80 -18.16 -6.55
C LYS A 7 -10.78 -18.06 -5.38
N LYS A 8 -11.12 -19.20 -4.75
CA LYS A 8 -11.99 -19.20 -3.57
C LYS A 8 -11.34 -18.49 -2.39
N PHE A 9 -10.07 -18.75 -2.13
CA PHE A 9 -9.32 -18.07 -1.06
C PHE A 9 -9.35 -16.54 -1.24
N ILE A 10 -9.09 -16.07 -2.45
CA ILE A 10 -9.12 -14.64 -2.78
C ILE A 10 -10.53 -14.06 -2.63
N SER A 11 -11.56 -14.78 -3.10
CA SER A 11 -12.95 -14.34 -2.96
C SER A 11 -13.40 -14.26 -1.50
N ASP A 12 -12.99 -15.22 -0.67
CA ASP A 12 -13.30 -15.22 0.76
C ASP A 12 -12.62 -14.02 1.46
N LEU A 13 -11.37 -13.71 1.10
CA LEU A 13 -10.65 -12.58 1.68
C LEU A 13 -11.30 -11.24 1.28
N LEU A 14 -11.76 -11.11 0.04
CA LEU A 14 -12.52 -9.94 -0.42
C LEU A 14 -13.86 -9.81 0.32
N ALA A 15 -14.55 -10.91 0.58
CA ALA A 15 -15.78 -10.92 1.38
C ALA A 15 -15.53 -10.43 2.81
N MET A 16 -14.43 -10.84 3.42
CA MET A 16 -14.02 -10.35 4.74
C MET A 16 -13.69 -8.84 4.71
N ALA A 17 -13.06 -8.37 3.66
CA ALA A 17 -12.80 -6.94 3.48
C ALA A 17 -14.10 -6.12 3.38
N ALA A 18 -15.14 -6.66 2.74
CA ALA A 18 -16.45 -6.02 2.62
C ALA A 18 -17.15 -5.85 3.98
N GLU A 19 -16.94 -6.77 4.90
CA GLU A 19 -17.46 -6.70 6.27
C GLU A 19 -16.60 -5.82 7.21
N ASN A 20 -15.39 -5.47 6.79
CA ASN A 20 -14.49 -4.65 7.58
C ASN A 20 -14.83 -3.16 7.38
N PRO A 21 -15.00 -2.37 8.47
CA PRO A 21 -15.29 -0.93 8.35
C PRO A 21 -14.26 -0.13 7.56
N ARG A 22 -13.01 -0.62 7.49
CA ARG A 22 -11.94 0.01 6.70
C ARG A 22 -11.92 -0.45 5.23
N LEU A 23 -12.82 -1.36 4.83
CA LEU A 23 -12.91 -1.90 3.47
C LEU A 23 -11.61 -2.56 3.00
N ARG A 24 -10.90 -3.18 3.93
CA ARG A 24 -9.68 -3.94 3.67
C ARG A 24 -9.49 -5.05 4.68
N GLN A 25 -8.83 -6.12 4.25
CA GLN A 25 -8.51 -7.27 5.08
C GLN A 25 -7.18 -7.86 4.68
N ASN A 26 -6.29 -8.03 5.65
CA ASN A 26 -5.03 -8.71 5.41
C ASN A 26 -5.08 -10.19 5.77
N TYR A 27 -4.17 -10.94 5.16
CA TYR A 27 -3.84 -12.30 5.54
C TYR A 27 -2.32 -12.36 5.73
N ASP A 28 -1.88 -12.56 6.97
CA ASP A 28 -0.48 -12.62 7.33
C ASP A 28 0.10 -14.00 6.95
N MET A 29 1.11 -13.98 6.09
CA MET A 29 1.77 -15.20 5.60
C MET A 29 3.06 -15.53 6.35
N ARG A 30 3.39 -14.76 7.38
CA ARG A 30 4.56 -15.04 8.21
C ARG A 30 4.37 -16.35 8.98
N THR A 31 5.46 -17.02 9.28
CA THR A 31 5.44 -18.28 10.04
C THR A 31 5.24 -18.06 11.54
N SER A 32 5.57 -16.87 12.05
CA SER A 32 5.37 -16.47 13.43
C SER A 32 5.41 -14.94 13.55
N PRO A 33 4.99 -14.37 14.71
CA PRO A 33 5.16 -12.94 14.97
C PRO A 33 6.61 -12.46 14.98
N GLU A 34 7.56 -13.38 15.19
CA GLU A 34 8.99 -13.08 15.23
C GLU A 34 9.66 -13.14 13.85
N ASP A 35 8.92 -13.52 12.81
CA ASP A 35 9.43 -13.61 11.45
C ASP A 35 9.71 -12.21 10.89
N ASN A 36 10.98 -11.96 10.57
CA ASN A 36 11.46 -10.68 10.05
C ASN A 36 11.19 -10.47 8.56
N SER A 37 10.59 -11.43 7.89
CA SER A 37 10.24 -11.32 6.48
C SER A 37 8.73 -11.11 6.36
N GLN A 38 8.30 -9.86 6.22
CA GLN A 38 6.89 -9.55 6.07
C GLN A 38 6.38 -10.02 4.73
N ARG A 39 5.33 -10.81 4.76
CA ARG A 39 4.64 -11.34 3.58
C ARG A 39 3.16 -11.38 3.89
N MET A 40 2.35 -10.70 3.09
CA MET A 40 0.90 -10.70 3.30
C MET A 40 0.12 -10.57 2.02
N LEU A 41 -1.10 -11.04 2.05
CA LEU A 41 -2.13 -10.66 1.09
C LEU A 41 -2.99 -9.57 1.71
N ASN A 42 -3.33 -8.57 0.91
CA ASN A 42 -4.28 -7.54 1.28
C ASN A 42 -5.42 -7.50 0.27
N ALA A 43 -6.62 -7.77 0.75
CA ALA A 43 -7.84 -7.50 0.00
C ALA A 43 -8.25 -6.05 0.26
N LEU A 44 -8.44 -5.30 -0.81
CA LEU A 44 -8.72 -3.87 -0.80
C LEU A 44 -9.94 -3.59 -1.68
N LEU A 45 -10.91 -2.87 -1.13
CA LEU A 45 -12.11 -2.49 -1.86
C LEU A 45 -12.07 -0.99 -2.24
N PRO A 46 -12.75 -0.62 -3.33
CA PRO A 46 -12.96 0.80 -3.64
C PRO A 46 -13.58 1.54 -2.45
N GLY A 47 -13.04 2.73 -2.13
CA GLY A 47 -13.43 3.51 -0.97
C GLY A 47 -12.55 3.27 0.26
N THR A 48 -11.70 2.24 0.30
CA THR A 48 -10.71 2.12 1.37
C THR A 48 -9.73 3.28 1.34
N VAL A 49 -9.39 3.79 2.52
CA VAL A 49 -8.42 4.89 2.67
C VAL A 49 -7.15 4.30 3.26
N VAL A 50 -6.09 4.29 2.47
CA VAL A 50 -4.75 3.93 2.93
C VAL A 50 -4.00 5.24 3.19
N PRO A 51 -3.58 5.53 4.43
CA PRO A 51 -2.81 6.74 4.70
C PRO A 51 -1.54 6.80 3.86
N ILE A 52 -1.12 8.01 3.47
CA ILE A 52 0.19 8.18 2.86
C ILE A 52 1.24 7.81 3.90
N HIS A 53 2.13 6.89 3.56
CA HIS A 53 3.11 6.33 4.48
C HIS A 53 4.40 5.96 3.75
N ARG A 54 5.44 5.67 4.53
CA ARG A 54 6.71 5.13 4.01
C ARG A 54 7.28 4.08 4.94
N HIS A 55 8.17 3.28 4.37
CA HIS A 55 8.99 2.30 5.09
C HIS A 55 10.45 2.76 4.97
N PRO A 56 11.01 3.43 6.00
CA PRO A 56 12.32 4.09 5.87
C PRO A 56 13.48 3.13 5.56
N HIS A 57 13.34 1.89 6.03
CA HIS A 57 14.43 0.91 6.00
C HIS A 57 14.16 -0.31 5.10
N SER A 58 13.01 -0.35 4.46
CA SER A 58 12.59 -1.52 3.67
C SER A 58 12.04 -1.13 2.32
N THR A 59 12.48 -1.82 1.29
CA THR A 59 11.84 -1.78 -0.03
C THR A 59 10.63 -2.69 0.00
N GLU A 60 9.48 -2.20 -0.46
CA GLU A 60 8.25 -2.96 -0.55
C GLU A 60 8.02 -3.48 -1.97
N ASN A 61 7.76 -4.77 -2.09
CA ASN A 61 7.36 -5.39 -3.34
C ASN A 61 5.84 -5.59 -3.33
N VAL A 62 5.17 -5.10 -4.36
CA VAL A 62 3.73 -5.20 -4.53
C VAL A 62 3.40 -5.91 -5.83
N LEU A 63 2.64 -6.99 -5.75
CA LEU A 63 2.09 -7.69 -6.90
C LEU A 63 0.57 -7.68 -6.82
N LEU A 64 -0.11 -7.26 -7.88
CA LEU A 64 -1.56 -7.29 -7.98
C LEU A 64 -2.00 -8.63 -8.57
N MET A 65 -2.68 -9.43 -7.75
CA MET A 65 -3.17 -10.75 -8.14
C MET A 65 -4.52 -10.67 -8.85
N GLN A 66 -5.36 -9.72 -8.45
CA GLN A 66 -6.69 -9.50 -9.02
C GLN A 66 -7.10 -8.05 -8.79
N GLY A 67 -7.83 -7.48 -9.74
CA GLY A 67 -8.42 -6.17 -9.62
C GLY A 67 -7.69 -5.08 -10.40
N LYS A 68 -7.83 -3.85 -9.93
CA LYS A 68 -7.22 -2.67 -10.52
C LYS A 68 -7.02 -1.60 -9.46
N LEU A 69 -5.82 -1.09 -9.34
CA LEU A 69 -5.50 0.01 -8.42
C LEU A 69 -4.40 0.90 -8.97
N VAL A 70 -4.26 2.06 -8.37
CA VAL A 70 -3.19 3.01 -8.66
C VAL A 70 -2.26 3.07 -7.47
N GLU A 71 -0.98 2.81 -7.68
CA GLU A 71 0.07 3.09 -6.71
C GLU A 71 0.54 4.54 -6.93
N ILE A 72 0.45 5.37 -5.89
CA ILE A 72 0.80 6.79 -5.96
C ILE A 72 2.02 7.03 -5.09
N LEU A 73 3.07 7.57 -5.70
CA LEU A 73 4.34 7.86 -5.04
C LEU A 73 4.53 9.37 -4.91
N TYR A 74 5.16 9.78 -3.82
CA TYR A 74 5.38 11.19 -3.51
C TYR A 74 6.84 11.45 -3.21
N GLU A 75 7.26 12.66 -3.50
CA GLU A 75 8.54 13.22 -3.07
C GLU A 75 8.31 14.37 -2.09
N GLU A 76 9.26 14.52 -1.16
CA GLU A 76 9.23 15.65 -0.23
C GLU A 76 9.74 16.92 -0.91
N ASP A 77 9.00 18.00 -0.70
CA ASP A 77 9.40 19.33 -1.11
C ASP A 77 9.37 20.25 0.11
N ARG A 78 10.49 20.86 0.44
CA ARG A 78 10.55 21.82 1.53
C ARG A 78 9.88 23.11 1.11
N LEU A 79 8.97 23.61 1.95
CA LEU A 79 8.34 24.90 1.75
C LEU A 79 9.38 26.01 1.91
N GLY A 80 9.85 26.56 0.80
CA GLY A 80 10.66 27.76 0.73
C GLY A 80 9.77 29.00 0.72
N GLY A 81 9.16 29.38 1.87
CA GLY A 81 8.49 30.67 2.01
C GLY A 81 7.08 30.79 1.43
N GLY A 82 6.12 30.10 2.02
CA GLY A 82 4.68 30.30 1.81
C GLY A 82 3.98 29.19 1.04
N LEU A 83 2.72 28.96 1.42
CA LEU A 83 1.82 28.05 0.72
C LEU A 83 1.47 28.62 -0.65
N GLU A 84 1.68 27.84 -1.70
CA GLU A 84 1.15 28.17 -3.03
C GLU A 84 -0.39 28.06 -3.02
N ARG A 85 -1.05 28.90 -3.84
CA ARG A 85 -2.51 28.87 -3.97
C ARG A 85 -2.98 27.52 -4.49
N GLY A 86 -3.87 26.85 -3.76
CA GLY A 86 -4.50 25.60 -4.17
C GLY A 86 -3.96 24.35 -3.47
N MET A 87 -3.09 24.51 -2.48
CA MET A 87 -2.63 23.38 -1.67
C MET A 87 -3.59 23.10 -0.51
N ASP A 88 -3.98 21.86 -0.36
CA ASP A 88 -4.73 21.42 0.82
C ASP A 88 -3.81 21.35 2.04
N ALA A 89 -4.36 21.77 3.20
CA ALA A 89 -3.60 21.78 4.46
C ALA A 89 -3.07 20.40 4.88
N GLN A 90 -3.69 19.33 4.41
CA GLN A 90 -3.27 17.96 4.65
C GLN A 90 -2.00 17.56 3.90
N ASP A 91 -1.61 18.31 2.87
CA ASP A 91 -0.40 18.07 2.10
C ASP A 91 0.84 18.69 2.76
N VAL A 92 0.69 19.30 3.93
CA VAL A 92 1.75 20.05 4.61
C VAL A 92 1.89 19.56 6.05
N THR A 93 3.05 19.03 6.39
CA THR A 93 3.40 18.63 7.76
C THR A 93 4.81 19.09 8.11
N ASN A 94 4.95 19.78 9.26
CA ASN A 94 6.26 20.24 9.79
C ASN A 94 7.11 21.06 8.78
N GLY A 95 6.47 21.91 7.97
CA GLY A 95 7.16 22.70 6.95
C GLY A 95 7.60 21.90 5.71
N HIS A 96 7.15 20.66 5.60
CA HIS A 96 7.31 19.80 4.45
C HIS A 96 5.97 19.59 3.76
N ARG A 97 5.98 19.52 2.47
CA ARG A 97 4.84 19.08 1.65
C ARG A 97 5.24 17.86 0.84
N LEU A 98 4.24 17.08 0.48
CA LEU A 98 4.39 15.98 -0.46
C LEU A 98 3.88 16.42 -1.82
N LYS A 99 4.65 16.08 -2.85
CA LYS A 99 4.31 16.29 -4.25
C LYS A 99 4.25 14.93 -4.91
N GLU A 100 3.17 14.67 -5.63
CA GLU A 100 3.03 13.47 -6.43
C GLU A 100 4.16 13.38 -7.46
N SER A 101 4.94 12.29 -7.41
CA SER A 101 6.07 12.07 -8.30
C SER A 101 5.80 11.02 -9.36
N ALA A 102 4.93 10.05 -9.06
CA ALA A 102 4.52 9.02 -10.01
C ALA A 102 3.17 8.43 -9.65
N CYS A 103 2.43 8.03 -10.67
CA CYS A 103 1.23 7.21 -10.57
C CYS A 103 1.40 5.98 -11.45
N ILE A 104 1.25 4.80 -10.87
CA ILE A 104 1.38 3.53 -11.59
C ILE A 104 0.05 2.80 -11.49
N VAL A 105 -0.63 2.63 -12.61
CA VAL A 105 -1.85 1.84 -12.67
C VAL A 105 -1.47 0.37 -12.75
N LEU A 106 -1.85 -0.39 -11.73
CA LEU A 106 -1.71 -1.84 -11.70
C LEU A 106 -3.00 -2.47 -12.20
N ASP A 107 -2.90 -3.28 -13.24
CA ASP A 107 -4.01 -3.97 -13.89
C ASP A 107 -3.47 -5.19 -14.62
N PRO A 108 -3.64 -6.40 -14.07
CA PRO A 108 -3.16 -7.63 -14.71
C PRO A 108 -3.72 -7.84 -16.11
N SER A 109 -4.95 -7.39 -16.39
CA SER A 109 -5.56 -7.51 -17.72
C SER A 109 -4.87 -6.62 -18.77
N ALA A 110 -4.19 -5.55 -18.33
CA ALA A 110 -3.37 -4.67 -19.16
C ALA A 110 -1.87 -4.99 -19.07
N SER A 111 -1.51 -6.15 -18.50
CA SER A 111 -0.12 -6.61 -18.34
C SER A 111 0.73 -5.72 -17.43
N SER A 112 0.11 -5.02 -16.47
CA SER A 112 0.78 -4.27 -15.42
C SER A 112 0.53 -4.97 -14.08
N PHE A 113 1.52 -5.70 -13.58
CA PHE A 113 1.32 -6.69 -12.52
C PHE A 113 1.73 -6.20 -11.13
N GLY A 114 2.62 -5.25 -11.02
CA GLY A 114 3.11 -4.80 -9.74
C GLY A 114 4.16 -3.73 -9.84
N CYS A 115 4.69 -3.34 -8.70
CA CYS A 115 5.78 -2.37 -8.61
C CYS A 115 6.66 -2.65 -7.39
N ILE A 116 7.82 -2.03 -7.40
CA ILE A 116 8.77 -2.04 -6.29
C ILE A 116 8.85 -0.62 -5.77
N VAL A 117 8.44 -0.42 -4.51
CA VAL A 117 8.51 0.88 -3.83
C VAL A 117 9.80 0.92 -3.02
N PRO A 118 10.77 1.78 -3.40
CA PRO A 118 12.04 1.87 -2.69
C PRO A 118 11.87 2.31 -1.24
N ALA A 119 12.79 1.89 -0.38
CA ALA A 119 12.85 2.36 1.00
C ALA A 119 12.81 3.89 1.08
N GLY A 120 12.04 4.41 2.02
CA GLY A 120 11.91 5.86 2.27
C GLY A 120 10.95 6.61 1.36
N VAL A 121 10.39 5.98 0.34
CA VAL A 121 9.46 6.65 -0.57
C VAL A 121 8.05 6.71 0.03
N TRP A 122 7.51 7.90 0.13
CA TRP A 122 6.12 8.12 0.53
C TRP A 122 5.17 7.62 -0.55
N HIS A 123 4.16 6.85 -0.15
CA HIS A 123 3.20 6.27 -1.10
C HIS A 123 1.85 5.97 -0.48
N THR A 124 0.89 5.77 -1.34
CA THR A 124 -0.45 5.26 -1.03
C THR A 124 -1.02 4.54 -2.25
N VAL A 125 -2.20 3.96 -2.08
CA VAL A 125 -2.95 3.33 -3.18
C VAL A 125 -4.35 3.91 -3.28
N GLU A 126 -4.85 4.01 -4.51
CA GLU A 126 -6.25 4.24 -4.80
C GLU A 126 -6.82 3.01 -5.49
N VAL A 127 -7.83 2.42 -4.89
CA VAL A 127 -8.43 1.17 -5.37
C VAL A 127 -9.57 1.48 -6.32
N LEU A 128 -9.45 1.04 -7.58
CA LEU A 128 -10.45 1.29 -8.62
C LEU A 128 -11.46 0.14 -8.74
N GLU A 129 -11.01 -1.09 -8.53
CA GLU A 129 -11.83 -2.30 -8.53
C GLU A 129 -11.44 -3.16 -7.32
N PRO A 130 -12.30 -4.08 -6.84
CA PRO A 130 -11.92 -5.00 -5.78
C PRO A 130 -10.61 -5.70 -6.10
N SER A 131 -9.61 -5.53 -5.24
CA SER A 131 -8.23 -5.91 -5.52
C SER A 131 -7.65 -6.78 -4.41
N VAL A 132 -6.78 -7.70 -4.77
CA VAL A 132 -5.94 -8.44 -3.83
C VAL A 132 -4.49 -8.29 -4.26
N ILE A 133 -3.68 -7.73 -3.37
CA ILE A 133 -2.25 -7.57 -3.57
C ILE A 133 -1.47 -8.53 -2.68
N TYR A 134 -0.31 -8.97 -3.17
CA TYR A 134 0.73 -9.57 -2.36
C TYR A 134 1.80 -8.51 -2.06
N GLU A 135 2.08 -8.33 -0.79
CA GLU A 135 3.11 -7.40 -0.31
C GLU A 135 4.22 -8.17 0.39
N ALA A 136 5.46 -7.80 0.10
CA ALA A 136 6.63 -8.35 0.78
C ALA A 136 7.65 -7.25 1.07
N LYS A 137 8.18 -7.25 2.29
CA LYS A 137 9.25 -6.35 2.72
C LYS A 137 10.00 -6.95 3.89
N ASP A 138 11.25 -6.53 4.05
CA ASP A 138 12.07 -6.92 5.18
C ASP A 138 11.64 -6.16 6.46
N GLY A 139 11.92 -6.75 7.59
CA GLY A 139 11.66 -6.17 8.90
C GLY A 139 10.45 -6.79 9.58
N LYS A 140 10.48 -6.78 10.91
CA LYS A 140 9.41 -7.30 11.73
C LYS A 140 8.22 -6.33 11.72
N TYR A 141 7.00 -6.88 11.55
CA TYR A 141 5.79 -6.06 11.53
C TYR A 141 5.65 -5.22 12.81
N GLY A 142 5.40 -3.93 12.63
CA GLY A 142 5.27 -2.97 13.73
C GLY A 142 6.60 -2.47 14.31
N GLU A 143 7.73 -3.06 13.90
CA GLU A 143 9.08 -2.69 14.34
C GLU A 143 9.97 -2.26 13.18
N ASP A 144 9.43 -2.15 11.98
CA ASP A 144 10.15 -1.78 10.75
C ASP A 144 10.36 -0.27 10.57
N GLY A 145 9.91 0.54 11.55
CA GLY A 145 10.03 1.98 11.52
C GLY A 145 9.08 2.68 10.54
N SER A 146 8.02 2.00 10.09
CA SER A 146 7.03 2.59 9.18
C SER A 146 6.44 3.88 9.75
N GLU A 147 6.31 4.88 8.89
CA GLU A 147 5.85 6.22 9.24
C GLU A 147 4.61 6.59 8.42
N VAL A 148 3.68 7.32 9.04
CA VAL A 148 2.51 7.91 8.40
C VAL A 148 2.73 9.42 8.28
N PHE A 149 2.40 9.99 7.11
CA PHE A 149 2.51 11.43 6.86
C PHE A 149 1.40 12.24 7.51
#